data_d800acf442e52e254ed86d0c98043732
#
_entry.id   d800acf442e52e254ed86d0c98043732
#
_cell.length_a   1.000
_cell.length_b   1.000
_cell.length_c   1.000
_cell.angle_alpha   90.00
_cell.angle_beta   90.00
_cell.angle_gamma   90.00
#
_symmetry.space_group_name_H-M   'P 1'
#
loop_
_entity.id
_entity.type
_entity.pdbx_description
1 polymer ?
#
loop_
_entity_poly.entity_id
_entity_poly.type
_entity_poly.pdbx_seq_one_letter_code
_entity_poly.pdbx_strand_id
1 'polypeptide(L)'
;MIKHFTLFLLFLIFSYDAKSQIDTSFWFVAPDISQGLGDRPVFLYFNTYAQPATVKLRQPANGSFTPVTLTIPANSVDSVLLTPFIAGIENDVANSVLNRGLYISSTENISALYSVRAPFNKEYFSLKGRKAMGVDFYIPMQEFWDQAPATSPKSFSSIDVVASQNNTTILVTPRTNIIGHAANVTYTVLLQQGQTYSCQDTARSAATSLAGSIISSNKPIAVTIQSGGLTQGGCQSTTGDQITSSAYIGTDYIINRGMGTVEKIFVLATQNNTQLTINDGSTTTHVSNFGENYIYTATQPITYVKSNKPVYVLSVSGYGCRLSGAQVPPFFCAGTYSTSFTRTSSDSLALNLSTRTGFEGSFALNGNASLIPASAFTVVPGSSGAIKSARIYLPVSAVPLGSHNTITNSGDVYGLGIHNGSTLRGSAYAYVSDFVSTPVINAGSNFTICANGSIALNAQVGGGNINATWSTNGYGSFNGGFTALTNTYTPSQLDTTLKPVKLILTSNGPCPVQKDTLLLSVKPSPLVNASVNQIVCGNNSTVTLNGSVTGGATTGIWTSMGTGTFSPANTTFTASYYPSSADTAAGSVKLILTST
;
A
#
# COMPACT_ATOMS: atom_id res chain seq x y z
N MET A 1 50.61 37.15 -14.82
CA MET A 1 49.70 36.33 -15.65
C MET A 1 48.94 35.39 -14.71
N ILE A 2 47.78 35.83 -14.22
CA ILE A 2 46.95 35.05 -13.32
C ILE A 2 45.85 34.41 -14.18
N LYS A 3 45.87 33.05 -14.30
CA LYS A 3 44.83 32.29 -14.99
C LYS A 3 43.65 32.12 -14.04
N HIS A 4 42.53 32.72 -14.39
CA HIS A 4 41.25 32.44 -13.78
C HIS A 4 40.74 31.06 -14.23
N PHE A 5 40.59 30.15 -13.30
CA PHE A 5 39.93 28.85 -13.50
C PHE A 5 38.46 29.04 -13.10
N THR A 6 37.58 29.15 -14.08
CA THR A 6 36.14 29.23 -13.87
C THR A 6 35.62 27.81 -13.64
N LEU A 7 35.28 27.49 -12.39
CA LEU A 7 34.68 26.22 -12.01
C LEU A 7 33.20 26.27 -12.42
N PHE A 8 32.83 25.55 -13.48
CA PHE A 8 31.43 25.35 -13.87
C PHE A 8 30.81 24.32 -12.93
N LEU A 9 30.06 24.81 -11.95
CA LEU A 9 29.28 23.96 -11.04
C LEU A 9 28.06 23.45 -11.80
N LEU A 10 28.11 22.20 -12.29
CA LEU A 10 26.99 21.53 -12.93
C LEU A 10 25.99 21.19 -11.80
N PHE A 11 24.95 22.00 -11.61
CA PHE A 11 23.80 21.65 -10.80
C PHE A 11 23.05 20.54 -11.50
N LEU A 12 23.28 19.29 -11.11
CA LEU A 12 22.37 18.18 -11.39
C LEU A 12 21.07 18.44 -10.59
N ILE A 13 20.10 19.04 -11.27
CA ILE A 13 18.73 19.12 -10.77
C ILE A 13 18.19 17.68 -10.84
N PHE A 14 18.24 16.97 -9.73
CA PHE A 14 17.44 15.77 -9.55
C PHE A 14 15.99 16.24 -9.44
N SER A 15 15.27 16.19 -10.55
CA SER A 15 13.83 16.27 -10.54
C SER A 15 13.32 15.01 -9.83
N TYR A 16 12.91 15.15 -8.57
CA TYR A 16 12.12 14.13 -7.90
C TYR A 16 10.73 14.16 -8.52
N ASP A 17 10.50 13.25 -9.47
CA ASP A 17 9.18 13.00 -10.02
C ASP A 17 8.29 12.41 -8.91
N ALA A 18 7.50 13.23 -8.24
CA ALA A 18 6.35 12.74 -7.50
C ALA A 18 5.36 12.19 -8.54
N LYS A 19 5.37 10.87 -8.73
CA LYS A 19 4.61 10.18 -9.77
C LYS A 19 3.21 9.87 -9.24
N SER A 20 2.21 10.28 -9.98
CA SER A 20 0.79 9.96 -9.83
C SER A 20 0.56 8.44 -9.75
N GLN A 21 -0.69 7.93 -9.64
CA GLN A 21 -1.03 6.48 -9.68
C GLN A 21 -0.41 5.76 -10.89
N ILE A 22 0.85 6.08 -11.15
CA ILE A 22 1.69 5.63 -12.24
C ILE A 22 2.57 4.52 -11.70
N ASP A 23 2.55 3.38 -12.38
CA ASP A 23 3.39 2.25 -12.00
C ASP A 23 3.73 1.41 -13.23
N THR A 24 4.65 0.47 -13.06
CA THR A 24 4.94 -0.58 -14.05
C THR A 24 4.24 -1.89 -13.72
N SER A 25 3.50 -1.96 -12.60
CA SER A 25 2.93 -3.20 -12.07
C SER A 25 1.62 -2.94 -11.34
N PHE A 26 0.55 -3.63 -11.76
CA PHE A 26 -0.77 -3.52 -11.14
C PHE A 26 -1.36 -4.91 -10.92
N TRP A 27 -1.89 -5.13 -9.72
CA TRP A 27 -2.74 -6.25 -9.41
C TRP A 27 -4.18 -5.76 -9.26
N PHE A 28 -5.12 -6.43 -9.88
CA PHE A 28 -6.52 -6.05 -9.85
C PHE A 28 -7.42 -7.29 -9.81
N VAL A 29 -8.49 -7.19 -9.07
CA VAL A 29 -9.61 -8.13 -9.10
C VAL A 29 -10.84 -7.36 -9.56
N ALA A 30 -11.43 -7.78 -10.68
CA ALA A 30 -12.65 -7.19 -11.20
C ALA A 30 -13.82 -7.66 -10.34
N PRO A 31 -14.62 -6.73 -9.77
CA PRO A 31 -15.83 -7.10 -9.06
C PRO A 31 -16.88 -7.63 -10.05
N ASP A 32 -17.76 -8.52 -9.58
CA ASP A 32 -18.92 -8.94 -10.37
C ASP A 32 -20.01 -7.87 -10.32
N ILE A 33 -20.22 -7.19 -11.44
CA ILE A 33 -21.29 -6.20 -11.61
C ILE A 33 -22.50 -6.92 -12.19
N SER A 34 -23.61 -6.93 -11.46
CA SER A 34 -24.82 -7.62 -11.89
C SER A 34 -25.24 -7.26 -13.32
N GLN A 35 -25.36 -8.25 -14.18
CA GLN A 35 -25.79 -8.09 -15.56
C GLN A 35 -27.16 -7.39 -15.68
N GLY A 36 -28.03 -7.55 -14.68
CA GLY A 36 -29.32 -6.87 -14.62
C GLY A 36 -29.26 -5.35 -14.45
N LEU A 37 -28.08 -4.81 -14.07
CA LEU A 37 -27.81 -3.37 -14.00
C LEU A 37 -27.12 -2.86 -15.27
N GLY A 38 -26.62 -3.75 -16.12
CA GLY A 38 -25.71 -3.45 -17.22
C GLY A 38 -24.25 -3.45 -16.74
N ASP A 39 -23.52 -4.44 -17.19
CA ASP A 39 -22.12 -4.68 -16.87
C ASP A 39 -21.18 -4.47 -18.08
N ARG A 40 -21.70 -4.13 -19.24
CA ARG A 40 -20.99 -4.13 -20.53
C ARG A 40 -21.27 -2.87 -21.35
N PRO A 41 -20.30 -2.42 -22.18
CA PRO A 41 -18.95 -2.96 -22.36
C PRO A 41 -17.99 -2.53 -21.25
N VAL A 42 -16.95 -3.35 -21.02
CA VAL A 42 -15.87 -3.10 -20.06
C VAL A 42 -14.55 -2.92 -20.81
N PHE A 43 -13.81 -1.88 -20.43
CA PHE A 43 -12.50 -1.57 -20.99
C PHE A 43 -11.46 -1.40 -19.89
N LEU A 44 -10.21 -1.73 -20.21
CA LEU A 44 -9.04 -1.40 -19.43
C LEU A 44 -8.18 -0.43 -20.26
N TYR A 45 -8.12 0.83 -19.84
CA TYR A 45 -7.36 1.89 -20.49
C TYR A 45 -5.99 2.02 -19.89
N PHE A 46 -4.97 2.30 -20.73
CA PHE A 46 -3.61 2.58 -20.34
C PHE A 46 -3.14 3.87 -20.95
N ASN A 47 -2.66 4.81 -20.14
CA ASN A 47 -2.01 6.02 -20.62
C ASN A 47 -0.50 5.92 -20.38
N THR A 48 0.28 6.20 -21.43
CA THR A 48 1.74 6.33 -21.38
C THR A 48 2.12 7.78 -21.11
N TYR A 49 3.37 7.99 -20.74
CA TYR A 49 3.98 9.31 -20.52
C TYR A 49 5.08 9.55 -21.54
N ALA A 50 6.17 10.21 -21.15
CA ALA A 50 7.26 10.61 -22.05
C ALA A 50 7.96 9.46 -22.80
N GLN A 51 7.72 8.21 -22.36
CA GLN A 51 8.31 7.03 -22.99
C GLN A 51 7.22 6.10 -23.54
N PRO A 52 7.46 5.42 -24.68
CA PRO A 52 6.58 4.36 -25.15
C PRO A 52 6.65 3.16 -24.22
N ALA A 53 5.55 2.42 -24.06
CA ALA A 53 5.48 1.28 -23.15
C ALA A 53 4.94 0.02 -23.84
N THR A 54 5.50 -1.12 -23.47
CA THR A 54 4.88 -2.44 -23.76
C THR A 54 4.15 -2.91 -22.52
N VAL A 55 2.82 -3.00 -22.63
CA VAL A 55 1.91 -3.42 -21.56
C VAL A 55 1.48 -4.86 -21.78
N LYS A 56 1.56 -5.70 -20.74
CA LYS A 56 1.10 -7.09 -20.76
C LYS A 56 0.05 -7.31 -19.69
N LEU A 57 -1.14 -7.78 -20.11
CA LEU A 57 -2.22 -8.21 -19.23
C LEU A 57 -2.21 -9.73 -19.13
N ARG A 58 -2.24 -10.27 -17.91
CA ARG A 58 -2.18 -11.71 -17.62
C ARG A 58 -3.13 -12.09 -16.48
N GLN A 59 -3.46 -13.38 -16.39
CA GLN A 59 -4.05 -14.01 -15.21
C GLN A 59 -3.10 -15.09 -14.68
N PRO A 60 -2.22 -14.80 -13.73
CA PRO A 60 -1.17 -15.74 -13.31
C PRO A 60 -1.69 -17.08 -12.77
N ALA A 61 -2.88 -17.11 -12.16
CA ALA A 61 -3.51 -18.33 -11.66
C ALA A 61 -4.33 -19.09 -12.71
N ASN A 62 -4.57 -18.49 -13.89
CA ASN A 62 -5.37 -19.10 -14.96
C ASN A 62 -4.51 -19.42 -16.18
N GLY A 63 -4.03 -20.66 -16.28
CA GLY A 63 -3.20 -21.11 -17.39
C GLY A 63 -3.88 -21.10 -18.76
N SER A 64 -5.21 -21.00 -18.84
CA SER A 64 -5.97 -20.91 -20.10
C SER A 64 -6.16 -19.46 -20.59
N PHE A 65 -5.83 -18.46 -19.78
CA PHE A 65 -5.93 -17.06 -20.20
C PHE A 65 -4.79 -16.71 -21.16
N THR A 66 -5.14 -16.35 -22.38
CA THR A 66 -4.16 -15.88 -23.37
C THR A 66 -3.71 -14.46 -23.03
N PRO A 67 -2.43 -14.22 -22.73
CA PRO A 67 -1.93 -12.89 -22.40
C PRO A 67 -2.17 -11.88 -23.52
N VAL A 68 -2.65 -10.69 -23.17
CA VAL A 68 -2.80 -9.57 -24.10
C VAL A 68 -1.57 -8.68 -24.00
N THR A 69 -0.98 -8.31 -25.14
CA THR A 69 0.18 -7.42 -25.21
C THR A 69 -0.15 -6.23 -26.08
N LEU A 70 0.10 -5.02 -25.58
CA LEU A 70 -0.02 -3.75 -26.30
C LEU A 70 1.33 -3.05 -26.33
N THR A 71 1.64 -2.42 -27.46
CA THR A 71 2.77 -1.48 -27.57
C THR A 71 2.21 -0.09 -27.79
N ILE A 72 2.31 0.76 -26.79
CA ILE A 72 1.68 2.07 -26.74
C ILE A 72 2.76 3.14 -26.94
N PRO A 73 2.64 4.03 -27.95
CA PRO A 73 3.58 5.14 -28.14
C PRO A 73 3.67 6.05 -26.91
N ALA A 74 4.69 6.90 -26.86
CA ALA A 74 4.80 7.94 -25.83
C ALA A 74 3.61 8.91 -25.91
N ASN A 75 3.18 9.43 -24.75
CA ASN A 75 2.07 10.39 -24.62
C ASN A 75 0.80 9.95 -25.35
N SER A 76 0.44 8.69 -25.20
CA SER A 76 -0.67 8.05 -25.91
C SER A 76 -1.54 7.24 -24.96
N VAL A 77 -2.71 6.86 -25.46
CA VAL A 77 -3.63 5.95 -24.77
C VAL A 77 -3.95 4.78 -25.68
N ASP A 78 -4.06 3.59 -25.08
CA ASP A 78 -4.64 2.41 -25.70
C ASP A 78 -5.49 1.64 -24.69
N SER A 79 -6.31 0.71 -25.16
CA SER A 79 -7.23 -0.02 -24.30
C SER A 79 -7.43 -1.46 -24.74
N VAL A 80 -7.76 -2.30 -23.77
CA VAL A 80 -8.22 -3.67 -23.99
C VAL A 80 -9.73 -3.74 -23.75
N LEU A 81 -10.50 -4.22 -24.72
CA LEU A 81 -11.90 -4.58 -24.52
C LEU A 81 -11.94 -5.89 -23.70
N LEU A 82 -12.40 -5.81 -22.46
CA LEU A 82 -12.48 -6.95 -21.55
C LEU A 82 -13.81 -7.71 -21.63
N THR A 83 -14.83 -7.18 -22.30
CA THR A 83 -16.14 -7.81 -22.41
C THR A 83 -16.10 -9.29 -22.87
N PRO A 84 -15.23 -9.71 -23.82
CA PRO A 84 -15.13 -11.12 -24.20
C PRO A 84 -14.57 -12.03 -23.11
N PHE A 85 -13.87 -11.47 -22.11
CA PHE A 85 -13.24 -12.22 -21.02
C PHE A 85 -14.03 -12.15 -19.71
N ILE A 86 -15.17 -11.44 -19.67
CA ILE A 86 -15.88 -11.02 -18.46
C ILE A 86 -16.17 -12.20 -17.53
N ALA A 87 -16.67 -13.31 -18.05
CA ALA A 87 -16.98 -14.52 -17.29
C ALA A 87 -15.74 -15.18 -16.64
N GLY A 88 -14.54 -14.87 -17.11
CA GLY A 88 -13.27 -15.38 -16.59
C GLY A 88 -12.49 -14.38 -15.73
N ILE A 89 -12.94 -13.12 -15.64
CA ILE A 89 -12.24 -12.07 -14.88
C ILE A 89 -13.05 -11.55 -13.69
N GLU A 90 -14.39 -11.51 -13.77
CA GLU A 90 -15.23 -11.07 -12.66
C GLU A 90 -15.24 -12.10 -11.54
N ASN A 91 -15.19 -11.62 -10.30
CA ASN A 91 -15.11 -12.47 -9.10
C ASN A 91 -16.51 -12.84 -8.60
N ASP A 92 -17.27 -13.57 -9.41
CA ASP A 92 -18.72 -13.77 -9.34
C ASP A 92 -19.20 -14.80 -8.31
N VAL A 93 -18.31 -15.62 -7.74
CA VAL A 93 -18.69 -16.66 -6.77
C VAL A 93 -18.19 -16.28 -5.38
N ALA A 94 -19.13 -15.88 -4.52
CA ALA A 94 -18.83 -15.56 -3.13
C ALA A 94 -18.27 -16.77 -2.36
N ASN A 95 -17.45 -16.47 -1.34
CA ASN A 95 -16.89 -17.47 -0.42
C ASN A 95 -16.15 -18.62 -1.14
N SER A 96 -15.50 -18.30 -2.25
CA SER A 96 -14.79 -19.27 -3.07
C SER A 96 -13.45 -18.72 -3.56
N VAL A 97 -12.44 -19.58 -3.62
CA VAL A 97 -11.15 -19.25 -4.22
C VAL A 97 -11.23 -19.46 -5.73
N LEU A 98 -11.01 -18.37 -6.48
CA LEU A 98 -11.06 -18.37 -7.94
C LEU A 98 -9.70 -17.99 -8.54
N ASN A 99 -9.48 -18.30 -9.83
CA ASN A 99 -8.25 -18.01 -10.57
C ASN A 99 -8.42 -16.79 -11.49
N ARG A 100 -8.97 -15.67 -10.97
CA ARG A 100 -9.48 -14.53 -11.77
C ARG A 100 -8.71 -13.22 -11.62
N GLY A 101 -7.64 -13.22 -10.81
CA GLY A 101 -6.82 -12.03 -10.60
C GLY A 101 -6.09 -11.59 -11.86
N LEU A 102 -6.22 -10.29 -12.19
CA LEU A 102 -5.51 -9.67 -13.30
C LEU A 102 -4.18 -9.11 -12.82
N TYR A 103 -3.13 -9.36 -13.58
CA TYR A 103 -1.81 -8.78 -13.41
C TYR A 103 -1.40 -8.03 -14.66
N ILE A 104 -1.15 -6.73 -14.51
CA ILE A 104 -0.69 -5.84 -15.56
C ILE A 104 0.77 -5.52 -15.28
N SER A 105 1.63 -5.72 -16.26
CA SER A 105 3.02 -5.29 -16.21
C SER A 105 3.35 -4.41 -17.42
N SER A 106 4.20 -3.41 -17.22
CA SER A 106 4.63 -2.47 -18.25
C SER A 106 6.14 -2.29 -18.20
N THR A 107 6.74 -2.04 -19.36
CA THR A 107 8.18 -1.71 -19.47
C THR A 107 8.48 -0.32 -18.91
N GLU A 108 7.51 0.58 -18.96
CA GLU A 108 7.60 1.95 -18.47
C GLU A 108 6.39 2.27 -17.60
N ASN A 109 6.46 3.36 -16.85
CA ASN A 109 5.37 3.83 -16.04
C ASN A 109 4.13 4.18 -16.87
N ILE A 110 3.00 3.66 -16.47
CA ILE A 110 1.68 3.92 -17.07
C ILE A 110 0.66 4.23 -15.98
N SER A 111 -0.46 4.87 -16.33
CA SER A 111 -1.68 4.82 -15.52
C SER A 111 -2.64 3.80 -16.12
N ALA A 112 -3.45 3.16 -15.26
CA ALA A 112 -4.42 2.16 -15.66
C ALA A 112 -5.80 2.44 -15.07
N LEU A 113 -6.86 2.32 -15.89
CA LEU A 113 -8.24 2.58 -15.50
C LEU A 113 -9.15 1.46 -16.02
N TYR A 114 -9.78 0.72 -15.10
CA TYR A 114 -10.86 -0.21 -15.44
C TYR A 114 -12.17 0.59 -15.53
N SER A 115 -12.85 0.52 -16.68
CA SER A 115 -14.02 1.32 -16.97
C SER A 115 -15.19 0.47 -17.42
N VAL A 116 -16.24 0.45 -16.62
CA VAL A 116 -17.56 -0.05 -17.00
C VAL A 116 -18.28 1.06 -17.75
N ARG A 117 -18.70 0.79 -18.99
CA ARG A 117 -19.34 1.78 -19.88
C ARG A 117 -20.76 1.40 -20.24
N ALA A 118 -21.39 0.60 -19.41
CA ALA A 118 -22.79 0.21 -19.63
C ALA A 118 -23.71 1.42 -19.66
N PRO A 119 -24.75 1.43 -20.50
CA PRO A 119 -25.78 2.45 -20.45
C PRO A 119 -26.41 2.50 -19.06
N PHE A 120 -26.54 3.71 -18.48
CA PHE A 120 -27.13 3.99 -17.18
C PHE A 120 -26.33 3.53 -15.96
N ASN A 121 -25.35 2.61 -16.10
CA ASN A 121 -24.53 2.08 -15.01
C ASN A 121 -23.04 2.17 -15.39
N LYS A 122 -22.48 3.37 -15.35
CA LYS A 122 -21.05 3.60 -15.60
C LYS A 122 -20.31 3.63 -14.29
N GLU A 123 -19.06 3.10 -14.28
CA GLU A 123 -18.18 3.26 -13.15
C GLU A 123 -16.70 3.23 -13.59
N TYR A 124 -15.87 3.89 -12.80
CA TYR A 124 -14.42 3.88 -12.92
C TYR A 124 -13.80 3.22 -11.70
N PHE A 125 -12.89 2.29 -11.94
CA PHE A 125 -11.99 1.76 -10.94
C PHE A 125 -10.57 2.19 -11.32
N SER A 126 -10.04 3.18 -10.61
CA SER A 126 -8.68 3.63 -10.87
C SER A 126 -7.68 2.64 -10.24
N LEU A 127 -6.78 2.09 -11.04
CA LEU A 127 -5.78 1.15 -10.56
C LEU A 127 -4.61 1.93 -9.95
N LYS A 128 -4.26 1.58 -8.71
CA LYS A 128 -3.34 2.38 -7.89
C LYS A 128 -1.91 1.79 -7.82
N GLY A 129 -1.62 0.79 -8.69
CA GLY A 129 -0.31 0.16 -8.76
C GLY A 129 0.14 -0.44 -7.42
N ARG A 130 1.41 -0.25 -7.07
CA ARG A 130 1.95 -0.70 -5.78
C ARG A 130 1.26 -0.07 -4.57
N LYS A 131 0.58 1.05 -4.71
CA LYS A 131 -0.15 1.72 -3.61
C LYS A 131 -1.47 1.03 -3.28
N ALA A 132 -2.04 0.25 -4.21
CA ALA A 132 -3.12 -0.67 -3.91
C ALA A 132 -2.64 -1.89 -3.11
N MET A 133 -1.32 -2.16 -3.08
CA MET A 133 -0.76 -3.33 -2.44
C MET A 133 -0.49 -3.08 -0.96
N GLY A 134 -0.93 -4.00 -0.11
CA GLY A 134 -0.67 -3.91 1.32
C GLY A 134 -1.09 -5.17 2.05
N VAL A 135 -0.96 -5.11 3.38
CA VAL A 135 -1.28 -6.24 4.26
C VAL A 135 -2.46 -5.95 5.19
N ASP A 136 -2.87 -4.67 5.33
CA ASP A 136 -3.96 -4.25 6.20
C ASP A 136 -4.89 -3.28 5.49
N PHE A 137 -6.18 -3.61 5.50
CA PHE A 137 -7.25 -2.83 4.89
C PHE A 137 -8.44 -2.73 5.85
N TYR A 138 -8.97 -1.53 6.01
CA TYR A 138 -10.27 -1.25 6.61
C TYR A 138 -11.19 -0.78 5.50
N ILE A 139 -12.37 -1.36 5.38
CA ILE A 139 -13.19 -1.27 4.18
C ILE A 139 -14.06 0.00 4.21
N PRO A 140 -13.75 1.03 3.39
CA PRO A 140 -14.59 2.21 3.24
C PRO A 140 -15.71 1.89 2.24
N MET A 141 -16.93 1.74 2.69
CA MET A 141 -18.07 1.44 1.82
C MET A 141 -19.26 2.33 2.19
N GLN A 142 -20.17 2.51 1.26
CA GLN A 142 -21.38 3.29 1.51
C GLN A 142 -22.34 2.55 2.48
N GLU A 143 -23.06 3.31 3.29
CA GLU A 143 -24.06 2.83 4.27
C GLU A 143 -25.35 3.67 4.24
N PHE A 144 -25.69 4.24 3.08
CA PHE A 144 -26.82 5.17 2.98
C PHE A 144 -27.90 4.70 2.00
N TRP A 145 -27.51 4.15 0.85
CA TRP A 145 -28.45 3.71 -0.16
C TRP A 145 -28.66 2.21 -0.11
N ASP A 146 -29.94 1.81 -0.12
CA ASP A 146 -30.30 0.42 -0.30
C ASP A 146 -30.07 -0.04 -1.74
N GLN A 147 -29.85 -1.33 -1.91
CA GLN A 147 -29.73 -1.97 -3.22
C GLN A 147 -31.11 -2.29 -3.79
N ALA A 148 -31.26 -2.22 -5.11
CA ALA A 148 -32.50 -2.49 -5.81
C ALA A 148 -33.03 -3.93 -5.54
N PRO A 149 -34.30 -4.08 -5.12
CA PRO A 149 -34.84 -5.39 -4.78
C PRO A 149 -35.07 -6.29 -6.01
N ALA A 150 -35.25 -5.72 -7.19
CA ALA A 150 -35.74 -6.40 -8.39
C ALA A 150 -34.66 -6.73 -9.44
N THR A 151 -33.37 -6.59 -9.15
CA THR A 151 -32.32 -6.97 -10.09
C THR A 151 -32.22 -8.48 -10.26
N SER A 152 -32.08 -8.93 -11.50
CA SER A 152 -31.82 -10.34 -11.84
C SER A 152 -30.70 -10.40 -12.87
N PRO A 153 -29.55 -11.02 -12.57
CA PRO A 153 -29.14 -11.54 -11.26
C PRO A 153 -29.19 -10.52 -10.13
N LYS A 154 -29.24 -11.02 -8.87
CA LYS A 154 -29.26 -10.17 -7.66
C LYS A 154 -28.03 -9.27 -7.63
N SER A 155 -28.22 -7.97 -7.42
CA SER A 155 -27.10 -7.06 -7.08
C SER A 155 -26.69 -7.25 -5.62
N PHE A 156 -25.41 -7.01 -5.33
CA PHE A 156 -24.81 -7.15 -4.01
C PHE A 156 -23.68 -6.14 -3.82
N SER A 157 -23.22 -6.00 -2.59
CA SER A 157 -21.95 -5.35 -2.28
C SER A 157 -20.87 -6.41 -2.07
N SER A 158 -19.65 -6.15 -2.53
CA SER A 158 -18.54 -7.08 -2.35
C SER A 158 -17.25 -6.38 -1.95
N ILE A 159 -16.42 -7.18 -1.28
CA ILE A 159 -15.00 -6.92 -1.05
C ILE A 159 -14.26 -8.04 -1.78
N ASP A 160 -13.52 -7.69 -2.80
CA ASP A 160 -12.82 -8.61 -3.65
C ASP A 160 -11.32 -8.50 -3.44
N VAL A 161 -10.65 -9.62 -3.21
CA VAL A 161 -9.23 -9.70 -2.88
C VAL A 161 -8.48 -10.48 -3.94
N VAL A 162 -7.28 -10.02 -4.31
CA VAL A 162 -6.33 -10.77 -5.13
C VAL A 162 -4.97 -10.89 -4.44
N ALA A 163 -4.39 -12.08 -4.43
CA ALA A 163 -3.06 -12.33 -3.88
C ALA A 163 -1.97 -12.09 -4.93
N SER A 164 -0.93 -11.35 -4.55
CA SER A 164 0.22 -11.07 -5.43
C SER A 164 1.32 -12.12 -5.36
N GLN A 165 1.27 -13.03 -4.38
CA GLN A 165 2.29 -14.04 -4.12
C GLN A 165 1.66 -15.37 -3.73
N ASN A 166 2.43 -16.46 -3.92
CA ASN A 166 2.01 -17.78 -3.45
C ASN A 166 1.98 -17.86 -1.92
N ASN A 167 1.11 -18.73 -1.39
CA ASN A 167 0.94 -18.96 0.04
C ASN A 167 0.64 -17.66 0.81
N THR A 168 -0.27 -16.86 0.26
CA THR A 168 -0.83 -15.68 0.91
C THR A 168 -2.01 -16.09 1.78
N THR A 169 -1.88 -15.94 3.08
CA THR A 169 -2.94 -16.16 4.04
C THR A 169 -3.63 -14.82 4.30
N ILE A 170 -4.93 -14.74 4.03
CA ILE A 170 -5.76 -13.59 4.39
C ILE A 170 -6.62 -13.92 5.61
N LEU A 171 -6.78 -12.95 6.50
CA LEU A 171 -7.73 -12.97 7.61
C LEU A 171 -8.82 -11.95 7.30
N VAL A 172 -10.06 -12.39 7.34
CA VAL A 172 -11.24 -11.55 7.09
C VAL A 172 -12.09 -11.48 8.34
N THR A 173 -12.37 -10.27 8.79
CA THR A 173 -13.33 -10.00 9.88
C THR A 173 -14.46 -9.16 9.31
N PRO A 174 -15.57 -9.76 8.88
CA PRO A 174 -16.69 -9.02 8.32
C PRO A 174 -17.45 -8.27 9.41
N ARG A 175 -17.84 -7.02 9.12
CA ARG A 175 -18.64 -6.20 10.06
C ARG A 175 -20.08 -6.68 10.17
N THR A 176 -20.63 -7.21 9.09
CA THR A 176 -21.98 -7.76 8.98
C THR A 176 -21.92 -9.19 8.47
N ASN A 177 -23.04 -9.93 8.52
CA ASN A 177 -23.07 -11.26 7.94
C ASN A 177 -22.80 -11.21 6.44
N ILE A 178 -21.90 -12.06 5.98
CA ILE A 178 -21.60 -12.28 4.57
C ILE A 178 -21.95 -13.72 4.18
N ILE A 179 -21.95 -14.02 2.89
CA ILE A 179 -22.20 -15.38 2.41
C ILE A 179 -21.15 -16.31 3.01
N GLY A 180 -21.60 -17.28 3.80
CA GLY A 180 -20.78 -18.31 4.44
C GLY A 180 -20.14 -17.94 5.78
N HIS A 181 -20.20 -16.67 6.24
CA HIS A 181 -19.54 -16.26 7.49
C HIS A 181 -20.39 -15.27 8.31
N ALA A 182 -20.32 -15.41 9.62
CA ALA A 182 -21.02 -14.55 10.57
C ALA A 182 -20.27 -13.23 10.81
N ALA A 183 -21.02 -12.18 11.14
CA ALA A 183 -20.51 -10.88 11.53
C ALA A 183 -19.54 -10.97 12.70
N ASN A 184 -18.46 -10.18 12.64
CA ASN A 184 -17.42 -10.04 13.67
C ASN A 184 -16.68 -11.35 14.04
N VAL A 185 -16.78 -12.38 13.19
CA VAL A 185 -16.04 -13.63 13.34
C VAL A 185 -14.92 -13.69 12.31
N THR A 186 -13.67 -13.66 12.78
CA THR A 186 -12.50 -13.74 11.90
C THR A 186 -12.35 -15.15 11.34
N TYR A 187 -12.12 -15.25 10.05
CA TYR A 187 -11.78 -16.50 9.38
C TYR A 187 -10.59 -16.33 8.45
N THR A 188 -10.02 -17.44 8.00
CA THR A 188 -8.78 -17.48 7.23
C THR A 188 -9.01 -18.10 5.87
N VAL A 189 -8.42 -17.51 4.82
CA VAL A 189 -8.38 -18.06 3.46
C VAL A 189 -6.94 -18.09 2.97
N LEU A 190 -6.53 -19.20 2.34
CA LEU A 190 -5.22 -19.36 1.70
C LEU A 190 -5.36 -19.14 0.19
N LEU A 191 -4.55 -18.25 -0.35
CA LEU A 191 -4.52 -17.91 -1.78
C LEU A 191 -3.13 -18.16 -2.37
N GLN A 192 -3.09 -18.63 -3.61
CA GLN A 192 -1.88 -18.61 -4.43
C GLN A 192 -1.83 -17.34 -5.28
N GLN A 193 -0.67 -17.05 -5.87
CA GLN A 193 -0.47 -15.89 -6.72
C GLN A 193 -1.52 -15.80 -7.84
N GLY A 194 -2.24 -14.69 -7.92
CA GLY A 194 -3.30 -14.46 -8.91
C GLY A 194 -4.64 -15.10 -8.54
N GLN A 195 -4.74 -15.82 -7.43
CA GLN A 195 -6.03 -16.27 -6.93
C GLN A 195 -6.78 -15.13 -6.26
N THR A 196 -8.11 -15.21 -6.34
CA THR A 196 -9.05 -14.19 -5.82
C THR A 196 -10.03 -14.82 -4.84
N TYR A 197 -10.61 -13.96 -4.01
CA TYR A 197 -11.68 -14.32 -3.07
C TYR A 197 -12.67 -13.17 -2.96
N SER A 198 -13.98 -13.46 -2.93
CA SER A 198 -15.06 -12.47 -2.81
C SER A 198 -15.83 -12.65 -1.50
N CYS A 199 -15.91 -11.56 -0.73
CA CYS A 199 -16.81 -11.43 0.42
C CYS A 199 -18.05 -10.65 -0.04
N GLN A 200 -19.21 -11.29 -0.10
CA GLN A 200 -20.46 -10.65 -0.55
C GLN A 200 -21.46 -10.53 0.59
N ASP A 201 -22.22 -9.43 0.61
CA ASP A 201 -23.30 -9.23 1.56
C ASP A 201 -24.44 -10.25 1.38
N THR A 202 -25.20 -10.48 2.44
CA THR A 202 -26.38 -11.37 2.42
C THR A 202 -27.68 -10.61 2.23
N ALA A 203 -27.69 -9.30 2.47
CA ALA A 203 -28.86 -8.45 2.45
C ALA A 203 -28.65 -7.27 1.49
N ARG A 204 -29.75 -6.59 1.13
CA ARG A 204 -29.78 -5.44 0.21
C ARG A 204 -30.00 -4.11 0.94
N SER A 205 -29.74 -4.07 2.22
CA SER A 205 -29.95 -2.89 3.06
C SER A 205 -28.64 -2.16 3.32
N ALA A 206 -28.69 -0.84 3.29
CA ALA A 206 -27.59 0.02 3.72
C ALA A 206 -27.11 -0.31 5.14
N ALA A 207 -28.05 -0.67 6.03
CA ALA A 207 -27.74 -1.05 7.42
C ALA A 207 -26.90 -2.33 7.56
N THR A 208 -26.80 -3.14 6.51
CA THR A 208 -25.98 -4.36 6.46
C THR A 208 -24.77 -4.21 5.56
N SER A 209 -24.29 -3.00 5.36
CA SER A 209 -23.10 -2.69 4.58
C SER A 209 -21.85 -3.40 5.13
N LEU A 210 -20.92 -3.66 4.24
CA LEU A 210 -19.60 -4.24 4.57
C LEU A 210 -18.59 -3.18 5.09
N ALA A 211 -19.00 -1.91 5.22
CA ALA A 211 -18.15 -0.85 5.76
C ALA A 211 -17.63 -1.21 7.16
N GLY A 212 -16.37 -0.89 7.42
CA GLY A 212 -15.72 -1.23 8.69
C GLY A 212 -15.27 -2.70 8.81
N SER A 213 -15.49 -3.55 7.79
CA SER A 213 -14.85 -4.87 7.72
C SER A 213 -13.33 -4.73 7.65
N ILE A 214 -12.62 -5.75 8.14
CA ILE A 214 -11.15 -5.76 8.19
C ILE A 214 -10.63 -6.90 7.34
N ILE A 215 -9.62 -6.62 6.52
CA ILE A 215 -8.85 -7.63 5.81
C ILE A 215 -7.37 -7.42 6.13
N SER A 216 -6.74 -8.44 6.68
CA SER A 216 -5.29 -8.47 6.85
C SER A 216 -4.68 -9.69 6.18
N SER A 217 -3.38 -9.64 5.91
CA SER A 217 -2.68 -10.72 5.23
C SER A 217 -1.21 -10.80 5.64
N ASN A 218 -0.60 -11.96 5.45
CA ASN A 218 0.83 -12.15 5.68
C ASN A 218 1.72 -11.69 4.52
N LYS A 219 1.12 -11.35 3.36
CA LYS A 219 1.79 -10.89 2.14
C LYS A 219 0.94 -9.87 1.42
N PRO A 220 1.52 -8.99 0.60
CA PRO A 220 0.75 -7.94 -0.08
C PRO A 220 -0.38 -8.49 -0.96
N ILE A 221 -1.56 -7.94 -0.77
CA ILE A 221 -2.78 -8.18 -1.55
C ILE A 221 -3.27 -6.86 -2.16
N ALA A 222 -4.12 -6.94 -3.17
CA ALA A 222 -4.92 -5.80 -3.62
C ALA A 222 -6.40 -6.06 -3.35
N VAL A 223 -7.14 -5.00 -3.04
CA VAL A 223 -8.54 -5.05 -2.65
C VAL A 223 -9.35 -4.11 -3.54
N THR A 224 -10.46 -4.62 -4.08
CA THR A 224 -11.48 -3.86 -4.80
C THR A 224 -12.78 -3.92 -4.02
N ILE A 225 -13.50 -2.82 -3.93
CA ILE A 225 -14.83 -2.75 -3.31
C ILE A 225 -15.87 -2.35 -4.35
N GLN A 226 -17.08 -2.85 -4.21
CA GLN A 226 -18.21 -2.40 -4.99
C GLN A 226 -19.52 -2.49 -4.20
N SER A 227 -20.47 -1.61 -4.51
CA SER A 227 -21.87 -1.68 -4.09
C SER A 227 -22.76 -1.53 -5.32
N GLY A 228 -23.39 -2.64 -5.70
CA GLY A 228 -24.21 -2.72 -6.91
C GLY A 228 -25.68 -2.38 -6.65
N GLY A 229 -26.33 -1.77 -7.64
CA GLY A 229 -27.78 -1.54 -7.62
C GLY A 229 -28.27 -0.51 -6.62
N LEU A 230 -27.44 0.43 -6.22
CA LEU A 230 -27.82 1.49 -5.28
C LEU A 230 -28.98 2.32 -5.84
N THR A 231 -30.04 2.47 -5.06
CA THR A 231 -31.29 3.12 -5.49
C THR A 231 -31.35 4.56 -5.01
N GLN A 232 -31.48 5.50 -5.94
CA GLN A 232 -31.71 6.92 -5.67
C GLN A 232 -32.67 7.49 -6.71
N GLY A 233 -33.81 8.06 -6.29
CA GLY A 233 -34.73 8.79 -7.16
C GLY A 233 -35.17 8.02 -8.42
N GLY A 234 -35.36 6.70 -8.32
CA GLY A 234 -35.74 5.83 -9.43
C GLY A 234 -34.57 5.36 -10.31
N CYS A 235 -33.35 5.83 -10.06
CA CYS A 235 -32.13 5.33 -10.70
C CYS A 235 -31.53 4.16 -9.91
N GLN A 236 -30.84 3.29 -10.63
CA GLN A 236 -29.98 2.25 -10.05
C GLN A 236 -28.56 2.48 -10.54
N SER A 237 -27.57 2.36 -9.64
CA SER A 237 -26.16 2.64 -9.95
C SER A 237 -25.25 1.67 -9.23
N THR A 238 -24.07 1.43 -9.78
CA THR A 238 -22.97 0.78 -9.08
C THR A 238 -21.98 1.84 -8.63
N THR A 239 -21.41 1.66 -7.44
CA THR A 239 -20.29 2.46 -6.94
C THR A 239 -19.17 1.53 -6.52
N GLY A 240 -17.93 1.91 -6.78
CA GLY A 240 -16.79 1.10 -6.36
C GLY A 240 -15.46 1.74 -6.70
N ASP A 241 -14.39 1.17 -6.16
CA ASP A 241 -13.02 1.54 -6.50
C ASP A 241 -12.05 0.42 -6.05
N GLN A 242 -10.85 0.42 -6.62
CA GLN A 242 -9.73 -0.26 -6.00
C GLN A 242 -9.26 0.59 -4.83
N ILE A 243 -9.16 0.03 -3.62
CA ILE A 243 -8.74 0.79 -2.44
C ILE A 243 -7.25 0.63 -2.16
N THR A 244 -6.68 1.65 -1.50
CA THR A 244 -5.32 1.57 -0.98
C THR A 244 -5.29 0.88 0.37
N SER A 245 -4.13 0.33 0.77
CA SER A 245 -3.95 -0.18 2.13
C SER A 245 -3.96 0.96 3.16
N SER A 246 -4.09 0.60 4.43
CA SER A 246 -4.06 1.55 5.55
C SER A 246 -2.76 2.37 5.65
N ALA A 247 -1.70 1.96 4.96
CA ALA A 247 -0.44 2.69 4.84
C ALA A 247 -0.56 4.00 4.01
N TYR A 248 -1.63 4.13 3.20
CA TYR A 248 -1.79 5.23 2.23
C TYR A 248 -3.03 6.08 2.50
N ILE A 249 -3.48 6.15 3.72
CA ILE A 249 -4.54 7.05 4.19
C ILE A 249 -3.93 8.21 4.99
N GLY A 250 -4.70 9.28 5.18
CA GLY A 250 -4.23 10.50 5.85
C GLY A 250 -5.28 11.11 6.76
N THR A 251 -5.11 12.40 7.02
CA THR A 251 -5.94 13.17 7.95
C THR A 251 -6.72 14.32 7.31
N ASP A 252 -6.39 14.66 6.07
CA ASP A 252 -6.90 15.86 5.41
C ASP A 252 -7.38 15.53 3.99
N TYR A 253 -8.64 15.81 3.69
CA TYR A 253 -9.27 15.43 2.43
C TYR A 253 -10.11 16.56 1.86
N ILE A 254 -10.05 16.76 0.55
CA ILE A 254 -10.82 17.78 -0.17
C ILE A 254 -11.74 17.11 -1.17
N ILE A 255 -13.03 17.37 -1.04
CA ILE A 255 -14.07 16.80 -1.87
C ILE A 255 -14.80 17.91 -2.60
N ASN A 256 -14.79 17.86 -3.93
CA ASN A 256 -15.64 18.70 -4.77
C ASN A 256 -16.96 17.99 -5.01
N ARG A 257 -18.07 18.63 -4.66
CA ARG A 257 -19.40 18.15 -4.91
C ARG A 257 -19.64 18.01 -6.42
N GLY A 258 -20.29 16.92 -6.85
CA GLY A 258 -20.70 16.69 -8.22
C GLY A 258 -22.01 17.41 -8.61
N MET A 259 -22.77 16.75 -9.47
CA MET A 259 -24.08 17.18 -9.96
C MET A 259 -25.20 16.24 -9.50
N GLY A 260 -24.91 15.42 -8.48
CA GLY A 260 -25.85 14.48 -7.90
C GLY A 260 -26.96 15.16 -7.09
N THR A 261 -28.15 14.57 -7.09
CA THR A 261 -29.28 15.05 -6.27
C THR A 261 -28.95 14.94 -4.80
N VAL A 262 -28.40 13.78 -4.39
CA VAL A 262 -27.87 13.52 -3.04
C VAL A 262 -26.47 12.98 -3.20
N GLU A 263 -25.50 13.59 -2.52
CA GLU A 263 -24.11 13.15 -2.51
C GLU A 263 -23.63 12.97 -1.07
N LYS A 264 -22.88 11.91 -0.83
CA LYS A 264 -22.44 11.53 0.50
C LYS A 264 -20.94 11.34 0.55
N ILE A 265 -20.38 11.72 1.68
CA ILE A 265 -18.98 11.47 2.07
C ILE A 265 -19.03 10.50 3.24
N PHE A 266 -18.33 9.39 3.11
CA PHE A 266 -18.21 8.36 4.11
C PHE A 266 -16.79 8.42 4.69
N VAL A 267 -16.68 8.63 6.00
CA VAL A 267 -15.40 8.77 6.70
C VAL A 267 -15.26 7.63 7.68
N LEU A 268 -14.45 6.64 7.32
CA LEU A 268 -14.21 5.45 8.15
C LEU A 268 -13.04 5.68 9.11
N ALA A 269 -13.32 5.64 10.41
CA ALA A 269 -12.31 5.74 11.46
C ALA A 269 -11.54 4.43 11.61
N THR A 270 -10.21 4.52 11.56
CA THR A 270 -9.30 3.37 11.73
C THR A 270 -8.78 3.21 13.16
N GLN A 271 -9.15 4.11 14.06
CA GLN A 271 -8.75 4.11 15.47
C GLN A 271 -9.87 4.68 16.35
N ASN A 272 -9.89 4.26 17.62
CA ASN A 272 -10.83 4.83 18.61
C ASN A 272 -10.52 6.30 18.88
N ASN A 273 -11.55 7.06 19.28
CA ASN A 273 -11.44 8.49 19.59
C ASN A 273 -10.83 9.30 18.42
N THR A 274 -11.24 9.01 17.20
CA THR A 274 -10.89 9.79 16.01
C THR A 274 -11.78 11.01 15.95
N GLN A 275 -11.19 12.21 16.15
CA GLN A 275 -11.90 13.48 16.06
C GLN A 275 -11.96 13.92 14.60
N LEU A 276 -13.17 14.10 14.08
CA LEU A 276 -13.45 14.59 12.74
C LEU A 276 -13.88 16.06 12.81
N THR A 277 -13.40 16.87 11.89
CA THR A 277 -13.84 18.24 11.65
C THR A 277 -14.15 18.39 10.17
N ILE A 278 -15.39 18.68 9.83
CA ILE A 278 -15.84 18.85 8.44
C ILE A 278 -16.24 20.30 8.23
N ASN A 279 -15.65 20.94 7.21
CA ASN A 279 -15.90 22.33 6.85
C ASN A 279 -16.40 22.40 5.39
N ASP A 280 -17.54 23.02 5.21
CA ASP A 280 -18.12 23.31 3.89
C ASP A 280 -18.66 24.77 3.80
N GLY A 281 -18.19 25.65 4.70
CA GLY A 281 -18.72 26.97 4.99
C GLY A 281 -19.34 27.03 6.39
N SER A 282 -19.76 25.89 6.92
CA SER A 282 -20.06 25.62 8.34
C SER A 282 -19.07 24.60 8.89
N THR A 283 -18.98 24.46 10.22
CA THR A 283 -18.10 23.48 10.85
C THR A 283 -18.93 22.45 11.60
N THR A 284 -18.75 21.19 11.23
CA THR A 284 -19.32 20.03 11.92
C THR A 284 -18.19 19.24 12.58
N THR A 285 -18.35 18.88 13.84
CA THR A 285 -17.39 18.03 14.57
C THR A 285 -18.06 16.73 14.98
N HIS A 286 -17.31 15.62 14.92
CA HIS A 286 -17.75 14.31 15.36
C HIS A 286 -16.59 13.53 15.96
N VAL A 287 -16.87 12.62 16.88
CA VAL A 287 -15.87 11.68 17.42
C VAL A 287 -16.29 10.28 17.04
N SER A 288 -15.48 9.64 16.19
CA SER A 288 -15.70 8.28 15.73
C SER A 288 -14.79 7.28 16.46
N ASN A 289 -15.29 6.07 16.66
CA ASN A 289 -14.52 4.94 17.14
C ASN A 289 -14.07 4.04 15.98
N PHE A 290 -13.14 3.15 16.27
CA PHE A 290 -12.63 2.17 15.31
C PHE A 290 -13.77 1.45 14.59
N GLY A 291 -13.73 1.43 13.26
CA GLY A 291 -14.71 0.79 12.39
C GLY A 291 -16.03 1.57 12.23
N GLU A 292 -16.18 2.72 12.87
CA GLU A 292 -17.34 3.61 12.66
C GLU A 292 -17.16 4.39 11.34
N ASN A 293 -18.22 4.42 10.55
CA ASN A 293 -18.26 5.10 9.26
C ASN A 293 -19.19 6.32 9.35
N TYR A 294 -18.62 7.50 9.59
CA TYR A 294 -19.40 8.73 9.69
C TYR A 294 -19.88 9.19 8.31
N ILE A 295 -21.19 9.45 8.18
CA ILE A 295 -21.83 9.83 6.92
C ILE A 295 -22.13 11.32 6.88
N TYR A 296 -21.53 12.06 5.96
CA TYR A 296 -21.78 13.47 5.74
C TYR A 296 -22.49 13.72 4.42
N THR A 297 -23.47 14.64 4.40
CA THR A 297 -24.16 15.05 3.17
C THR A 297 -23.43 16.26 2.57
N ALA A 298 -22.85 16.11 1.38
CA ALA A 298 -22.20 17.20 0.68
C ALA A 298 -23.25 18.13 0.05
N THR A 299 -23.46 19.30 0.63
CA THR A 299 -24.42 20.30 0.13
C THR A 299 -23.74 21.48 -0.54
N GLN A 300 -22.52 21.80 -0.15
CA GLN A 300 -21.74 22.92 -0.67
C GLN A 300 -20.77 22.45 -1.78
N PRO A 301 -20.27 23.35 -2.62
CA PRO A 301 -19.37 23.01 -3.73
C PRO A 301 -18.09 22.30 -3.31
N ILE A 302 -17.54 22.63 -2.14
CA ILE A 302 -16.30 22.08 -1.62
C ILE A 302 -16.50 21.70 -0.16
N THR A 303 -16.10 20.48 0.21
CA THR A 303 -16.07 19.99 1.60
C THR A 303 -14.63 19.64 1.97
N TYR A 304 -14.17 20.13 3.11
CA TYR A 304 -12.89 19.78 3.70
C TYR A 304 -13.11 18.88 4.92
N VAL A 305 -12.60 17.68 4.85
CA VAL A 305 -12.61 16.70 5.96
C VAL A 305 -11.24 16.68 6.60
N LYS A 306 -11.18 16.94 7.89
CA LYS A 306 -9.97 16.86 8.71
C LYS A 306 -10.18 15.92 9.87
N SER A 307 -9.15 15.14 10.21
CA SER A 307 -9.15 14.24 11.37
C SER A 307 -7.84 14.36 12.16
N ASN A 308 -7.86 13.97 13.43
CA ASN A 308 -6.64 13.90 14.26
C ASN A 308 -5.90 12.55 14.11
N LYS A 309 -6.49 11.59 13.40
CA LYS A 309 -5.93 10.25 13.11
C LYS A 309 -6.25 9.87 11.68
N PRO A 310 -5.43 9.01 11.04
CA PRO A 310 -5.69 8.58 9.67
C PRO A 310 -7.07 7.92 9.51
N VAL A 311 -7.78 8.28 8.45
CA VAL A 311 -9.12 7.78 8.10
C VAL A 311 -9.18 7.40 6.63
N TYR A 312 -10.10 6.52 6.26
CA TYR A 312 -10.49 6.37 4.86
C TYR A 312 -11.61 7.35 4.54
N VAL A 313 -11.60 7.91 3.35
CA VAL A 313 -12.69 8.72 2.83
C VAL A 313 -13.14 8.17 1.48
N LEU A 314 -14.42 7.81 1.41
CA LEU A 314 -15.10 7.45 0.17
C LEU A 314 -16.09 8.56 -0.18
N SER A 315 -16.01 9.09 -1.39
CA SER A 315 -16.98 10.05 -1.92
C SER A 315 -17.90 9.34 -2.90
N VAL A 316 -19.20 9.41 -2.65
CA VAL A 316 -20.23 8.98 -3.59
C VAL A 316 -20.92 10.22 -4.13
N SER A 317 -20.72 10.46 -5.42
CA SER A 317 -21.12 11.63 -6.16
C SER A 317 -21.84 11.23 -7.46
N GLY A 318 -22.32 12.17 -8.26
CA GLY A 318 -23.02 11.75 -9.47
C GLY A 318 -23.52 12.86 -10.38
N TYR A 319 -24.46 12.45 -11.24
CA TYR A 319 -25.26 13.33 -12.10
C TYR A 319 -26.74 13.04 -11.88
N GLY A 320 -27.50 13.99 -11.29
CA GLY A 320 -28.89 13.75 -10.89
C GLY A 320 -28.99 12.57 -9.93
N CYS A 321 -29.81 11.58 -10.28
CA CYS A 321 -29.95 10.35 -9.49
C CYS A 321 -28.90 9.26 -9.79
N ARG A 322 -27.98 9.46 -10.75
CA ARG A 322 -26.94 8.51 -11.11
C ARG A 322 -25.74 8.67 -10.19
N LEU A 323 -25.35 7.59 -9.52
CA LEU A 323 -24.26 7.57 -8.55
C LEU A 323 -23.00 6.94 -9.14
N SER A 324 -21.86 7.33 -8.61
CA SER A 324 -20.55 6.71 -8.79
C SER A 324 -19.71 6.98 -7.54
N GLY A 325 -18.74 6.15 -7.25
CA GLY A 325 -17.97 6.24 -6.01
C GLY A 325 -16.47 6.16 -6.22
N ALA A 326 -15.71 6.93 -5.45
CA ALA A 326 -14.25 6.88 -5.49
C ALA A 326 -13.65 7.06 -4.09
N GLN A 327 -12.59 6.32 -3.79
CA GLN A 327 -11.76 6.60 -2.63
C GLN A 327 -11.02 7.92 -2.87
N VAL A 328 -11.17 8.85 -1.92
CA VAL A 328 -10.51 10.16 -1.97
C VAL A 328 -9.08 10.02 -1.48
N PRO A 329 -8.07 10.52 -2.22
CA PRO A 329 -6.69 10.59 -1.69
C PRO A 329 -6.59 11.65 -0.59
N PRO A 330 -5.70 11.48 0.39
CA PRO A 330 -5.39 12.55 1.33
C PRO A 330 -4.78 13.75 0.57
N PHE A 331 -5.00 14.96 1.06
CA PHE A 331 -4.47 16.15 0.40
C PHE A 331 -2.97 16.35 0.66
N PHE A 332 -2.55 16.24 1.92
CA PHE A 332 -1.13 16.37 2.26
C PHE A 332 -0.38 15.07 2.00
N CYS A 333 0.83 15.20 1.47
CA CYS A 333 1.68 14.10 1.05
C CYS A 333 1.08 13.20 -0.04
N ALA A 334 0.10 13.69 -0.74
CA ALA A 334 -0.49 13.10 -1.93
C ALA A 334 -0.46 14.11 -3.08
N GLY A 335 -0.79 13.63 -4.27
CA GLY A 335 -0.84 14.45 -5.46
C GLY A 335 0.33 14.24 -6.40
N THR A 336 0.31 14.96 -7.50
CA THR A 336 1.25 14.80 -8.60
C THR A 336 1.53 16.15 -9.26
N TYR A 337 2.69 16.28 -9.92
CA TYR A 337 2.99 17.43 -10.81
C TYR A 337 2.44 17.22 -12.23
N SER A 338 2.22 15.97 -12.62
CA SER A 338 1.71 15.61 -13.94
C SER A 338 0.92 14.31 -13.87
N THR A 339 -0.23 14.26 -14.51
CA THR A 339 -1.00 13.03 -14.68
C THR A 339 -1.72 13.02 -16.00
N SER A 340 -1.96 11.82 -16.53
CA SER A 340 -2.68 11.63 -17.78
C SER A 340 -4.01 10.93 -17.54
N PHE A 341 -4.99 11.27 -18.34
CA PHE A 341 -6.32 10.67 -18.29
C PHE A 341 -6.95 10.58 -19.69
N THR A 342 -8.00 9.77 -19.80
CA THR A 342 -8.73 9.58 -21.03
C THR A 342 -10.21 9.86 -20.82
N ARG A 343 -10.83 10.64 -21.71
CA ARG A 343 -12.28 10.80 -21.75
C ARG A 343 -12.92 9.57 -22.36
N THR A 344 -13.75 8.87 -21.59
CA THR A 344 -14.34 7.58 -22.03
C THR A 344 -15.73 7.70 -22.63
N SER A 345 -16.40 8.84 -22.46
CA SER A 345 -17.71 9.12 -23.09
C SER A 345 -17.85 10.57 -23.52
N SER A 346 -18.78 10.82 -24.45
CA SER A 346 -19.14 12.19 -24.90
C SER A 346 -19.97 12.98 -23.89
N ASP A 347 -20.34 12.36 -22.75
CA ASP A 347 -21.07 13.03 -21.67
C ASP A 347 -20.24 14.15 -21.03
N SER A 348 -20.86 14.92 -20.14
CA SER A 348 -20.18 15.98 -19.40
C SER A 348 -18.93 15.45 -18.71
N LEU A 349 -17.81 16.15 -18.87
CA LEU A 349 -16.55 15.87 -18.20
C LEU A 349 -16.21 17.01 -17.26
N ALA A 350 -15.99 16.71 -16.00
CA ALA A 350 -15.48 17.64 -15.00
C ALA A 350 -14.18 17.15 -14.38
N LEU A 351 -13.25 18.08 -14.18
CA LEU A 351 -12.02 17.88 -13.41
C LEU A 351 -12.21 18.51 -12.03
N ASN A 352 -11.98 17.77 -10.98
CA ASN A 352 -11.93 18.25 -9.60
C ASN A 352 -10.47 18.43 -9.23
N LEU A 353 -10.00 19.67 -9.14
CA LEU A 353 -8.60 20.02 -8.88
C LEU A 353 -8.46 20.63 -7.49
N SER A 354 -7.39 20.26 -6.78
CA SER A 354 -7.01 20.87 -5.51
C SER A 354 -5.49 21.10 -5.46
N THR A 355 -5.08 22.26 -4.96
CA THR A 355 -3.65 22.65 -4.85
C THR A 355 -3.46 23.62 -3.69
N ARG A 356 -2.20 23.83 -3.25
CA ARG A 356 -1.89 24.88 -2.29
C ARG A 356 -2.09 26.25 -2.92
N THR A 357 -2.48 27.23 -2.09
CA THR A 357 -2.66 28.61 -2.52
C THR A 357 -1.36 29.19 -3.09
N GLY A 358 -1.47 29.91 -4.21
CA GLY A 358 -0.34 30.48 -4.96
C GLY A 358 0.08 29.65 -6.16
N PHE A 359 -0.41 28.39 -6.30
CA PHE A 359 -0.05 27.50 -7.40
C PHE A 359 -1.20 27.23 -8.37
N GLU A 360 -2.36 27.85 -8.16
CA GLU A 360 -3.55 27.74 -9.03
C GLU A 360 -3.32 28.28 -10.44
N GLY A 361 -2.38 29.17 -10.63
CA GLY A 361 -2.00 29.74 -11.93
C GLY A 361 -0.98 28.90 -12.72
N SER A 362 -0.47 27.82 -12.14
CA SER A 362 0.58 27.00 -12.74
C SER A 362 0.05 25.76 -13.49
N PHE A 363 -1.28 25.64 -13.63
CA PHE A 363 -1.91 24.53 -14.32
C PHE A 363 -1.91 24.71 -15.84
N ALA A 364 -1.73 23.58 -16.55
CA ALA A 364 -1.99 23.48 -17.97
C ALA A 364 -2.62 22.13 -18.33
N LEU A 365 -3.58 22.12 -19.24
CA LEU A 365 -4.14 20.92 -19.86
C LEU A 365 -3.61 20.84 -21.30
N ASN A 366 -2.89 19.76 -21.62
CA ASN A 366 -2.25 19.57 -22.92
C ASN A 366 -1.35 20.77 -23.32
N GLY A 367 -0.67 21.39 -22.33
CA GLY A 367 0.13 22.59 -22.51
C GLY A 367 -0.66 23.91 -22.59
N ASN A 368 -1.99 23.87 -22.55
CA ASN A 368 -2.86 25.07 -22.60
C ASN A 368 -3.33 25.46 -21.19
N ALA A 369 -2.79 26.55 -20.66
CA ALA A 369 -3.15 27.07 -19.34
C ALA A 369 -4.56 27.71 -19.31
N SER A 370 -5.09 28.19 -20.46
CA SER A 370 -6.40 28.85 -20.48
C SER A 370 -7.57 27.91 -20.21
N LEU A 371 -7.35 26.60 -20.34
CA LEU A 371 -8.37 25.58 -20.07
C LEU A 371 -8.55 25.32 -18.56
N ILE A 372 -7.59 25.75 -17.72
CA ILE A 372 -7.64 25.64 -16.25
C ILE A 372 -7.29 27.01 -15.66
N PRO A 373 -8.19 28.02 -15.77
CA PRO A 373 -7.89 29.37 -15.33
C PRO A 373 -7.79 29.47 -13.81
N ALA A 374 -6.80 30.21 -13.30
CA ALA A 374 -6.61 30.45 -11.87
C ALA A 374 -7.87 31.04 -11.17
N SER A 375 -8.65 31.83 -11.91
CA SER A 375 -9.90 32.44 -11.41
C SER A 375 -11.02 31.44 -11.07
N ALA A 376 -10.92 30.19 -11.56
CA ALA A 376 -11.87 29.12 -11.23
C ALA A 376 -11.64 28.54 -9.84
N PHE A 377 -10.46 28.76 -9.25
CA PHE A 377 -10.11 28.21 -7.95
C PHE A 377 -10.62 29.09 -6.82
N THR A 378 -11.31 28.46 -5.87
CA THR A 378 -11.80 29.11 -4.65
C THR A 378 -11.09 28.53 -3.43
N VAL A 379 -11.01 29.32 -2.37
CA VAL A 379 -10.42 28.90 -1.09
C VAL A 379 -11.27 27.76 -0.52
N VAL A 380 -10.60 26.68 -0.09
CA VAL A 380 -11.24 25.56 0.59
C VAL A 380 -11.66 26.00 2.00
N PRO A 381 -12.94 25.90 2.37
CA PRO A 381 -13.42 26.27 3.70
C PRO A 381 -12.65 25.54 4.81
N GLY A 382 -12.29 26.24 5.88
CA GLY A 382 -11.55 25.67 7.02
C GLY A 382 -10.06 25.44 6.78
N SER A 383 -9.51 25.74 5.60
CA SER A 383 -8.07 25.63 5.29
C SER A 383 -7.25 26.87 5.70
N SER A 384 -7.87 27.88 6.33
CA SER A 384 -7.25 29.17 6.65
C SER A 384 -6.56 29.83 5.44
N GLY A 385 -7.11 29.62 4.24
CA GLY A 385 -6.57 30.17 3.01
C GLY A 385 -5.41 29.38 2.39
N ALA A 386 -4.97 28.29 3.01
CA ALA A 386 -3.81 27.53 2.57
C ALA A 386 -4.07 26.67 1.31
N ILE A 387 -5.33 26.35 1.02
CA ILE A 387 -5.70 25.41 -0.03
C ILE A 387 -6.78 26.04 -0.93
N LYS A 388 -6.65 25.81 -2.22
CA LYS A 388 -7.67 26.18 -3.21
C LYS A 388 -8.12 24.96 -4.01
N SER A 389 -9.38 24.96 -4.42
CA SER A 389 -9.97 23.88 -5.22
C SER A 389 -10.87 24.46 -6.31
N ALA A 390 -10.98 23.73 -7.42
CA ALA A 390 -11.81 24.08 -8.56
C ALA A 390 -12.49 22.85 -9.15
N ARG A 391 -13.68 23.04 -9.71
CA ARG A 391 -14.33 22.09 -10.61
C ARG A 391 -14.40 22.71 -12.00
N ILE A 392 -13.71 22.11 -12.96
CA ILE A 392 -13.57 22.60 -14.33
C ILE A 392 -14.35 21.68 -15.27
N TYR A 393 -15.32 22.22 -15.99
CA TYR A 393 -16.04 21.51 -17.04
C TYR A 393 -15.33 21.66 -18.38
N LEU A 394 -15.12 20.56 -19.08
CA LEU A 394 -14.40 20.54 -20.35
C LEU A 394 -15.29 20.03 -21.49
N PRO A 395 -15.40 20.78 -22.58
CA PRO A 395 -16.13 20.35 -23.78
C PRO A 395 -15.38 19.22 -24.50
N VAL A 396 -16.10 18.50 -25.37
CA VAL A 396 -15.50 17.44 -26.22
C VAL A 396 -14.44 18.00 -27.17
N SER A 397 -14.56 19.27 -27.57
CA SER A 397 -13.58 19.95 -28.43
C SER A 397 -12.24 20.18 -27.75
N ALA A 398 -12.21 20.38 -26.42
CA ALA A 398 -10.97 20.53 -25.64
C ALA A 398 -10.38 19.17 -25.21
N VAL A 399 -11.23 18.20 -24.95
CA VAL A 399 -10.86 16.83 -24.53
C VAL A 399 -11.69 15.84 -25.38
N PRO A 400 -11.19 15.42 -26.55
CA PRO A 400 -11.89 14.51 -27.44
C PRO A 400 -12.08 13.12 -26.82
N LEU A 401 -13.13 12.41 -27.27
CA LEU A 401 -13.41 11.04 -26.84
C LEU A 401 -12.23 10.11 -27.20
N GLY A 402 -11.78 9.32 -26.25
CA GLY A 402 -10.69 8.36 -26.44
C GLY A 402 -9.31 8.99 -26.56
N SER A 403 -9.17 10.31 -26.40
CA SER A 403 -7.87 10.98 -26.46
C SER A 403 -7.06 10.83 -25.16
N HIS A 404 -5.75 10.79 -25.31
CA HIS A 404 -4.79 11.01 -24.23
C HIS A 404 -4.76 12.49 -23.86
N ASN A 405 -4.86 12.79 -22.56
CA ASN A 405 -4.82 14.16 -22.07
C ASN A 405 -3.93 14.23 -20.85
N THR A 406 -3.08 15.26 -20.78
CA THR A 406 -2.16 15.47 -19.68
C THR A 406 -2.45 16.78 -18.97
N ILE A 407 -2.60 16.72 -17.65
CA ILE A 407 -2.64 17.90 -16.78
C ILE A 407 -1.30 18.01 -16.10
N THR A 408 -0.76 19.21 -16.07
CA THR A 408 0.47 19.56 -15.35
C THR A 408 0.23 20.73 -14.41
N ASN A 409 0.94 20.77 -13.29
CA ASN A 409 1.15 21.98 -12.50
C ASN A 409 2.65 22.13 -12.28
N SER A 410 3.23 23.21 -12.82
CA SER A 410 4.68 23.41 -12.77
C SER A 410 5.20 23.89 -11.41
N GLY A 411 4.29 24.30 -10.52
CA GLY A 411 4.66 24.90 -9.24
C GLY A 411 4.51 23.99 -8.03
N ASP A 412 3.51 23.09 -8.06
CA ASP A 412 3.19 22.24 -6.90
C ASP A 412 2.50 20.94 -7.29
N VAL A 413 2.47 19.98 -6.38
CA VAL A 413 1.62 18.80 -6.50
C VAL A 413 0.15 19.18 -6.36
N TYR A 414 -0.73 18.44 -7.03
CA TYR A 414 -2.16 18.67 -7.02
C TYR A 414 -2.95 17.37 -6.90
N GLY A 415 -4.16 17.47 -6.34
CA GLY A 415 -5.17 16.42 -6.39
C GLY A 415 -6.03 16.53 -7.65
N LEU A 416 -6.36 15.38 -8.27
CA LEU A 416 -7.23 15.32 -9.44
C LEU A 416 -8.26 14.20 -9.30
N GLY A 417 -9.53 14.58 -9.28
CA GLY A 417 -10.67 13.70 -9.53
C GLY A 417 -11.26 13.94 -10.91
N ILE A 418 -11.70 12.89 -11.59
CA ILE A 418 -12.35 12.94 -12.89
C ILE A 418 -13.78 12.45 -12.74
N HIS A 419 -14.72 13.23 -13.27
CA HIS A 419 -16.13 12.89 -13.26
C HIS A 419 -16.69 13.00 -14.69
N ASN A 420 -17.10 11.85 -15.27
CA ASN A 420 -17.60 11.79 -16.63
C ASN A 420 -18.98 11.12 -16.66
N GLY A 421 -20.02 11.85 -16.99
CA GLY A 421 -21.37 11.31 -16.98
C GLY A 421 -22.47 12.29 -17.35
N SER A 422 -23.70 11.80 -17.25
CA SER A 422 -24.92 12.59 -17.44
C SER A 422 -26.07 11.96 -16.67
N THR A 423 -27.14 12.72 -16.44
CA THR A 423 -28.39 12.23 -15.82
C THR A 423 -29.03 11.09 -16.62
N LEU A 424 -28.81 11.04 -17.93
CA LEU A 424 -29.43 10.06 -18.82
C LEU A 424 -28.58 8.81 -19.06
N ARG A 425 -27.25 8.87 -18.90
CA ARG A 425 -26.36 7.80 -19.35
C ARG A 425 -25.47 7.21 -18.24
N GLY A 426 -25.69 7.62 -17.00
CA GLY A 426 -24.88 7.16 -15.88
C GLY A 426 -23.73 8.10 -15.54
N SER A 427 -23.05 7.80 -14.45
CA SER A 427 -21.95 8.56 -13.88
C SER A 427 -20.76 7.64 -13.66
N ALA A 428 -19.55 8.12 -13.93
CA ALA A 428 -18.31 7.46 -13.57
C ALA A 428 -17.38 8.49 -12.90
N TYR A 429 -16.78 8.11 -11.78
CA TYR A 429 -15.98 8.97 -10.95
C TYR A 429 -14.74 8.24 -10.44
N ALA A 430 -13.60 8.89 -10.54
CA ALA A 430 -12.35 8.36 -10.00
C ALA A 430 -11.40 9.49 -9.61
N TYR A 431 -10.56 9.25 -8.61
CA TYR A 431 -9.34 10.02 -8.41
C TYR A 431 -8.19 9.36 -9.17
N VAL A 432 -7.42 10.16 -9.88
CA VAL A 432 -6.27 9.72 -10.70
C VAL A 432 -4.95 10.37 -10.24
N SER A 433 -4.99 11.28 -9.26
CA SER A 433 -3.81 11.76 -8.56
C SER A 433 -3.32 10.76 -7.51
N ASP A 434 -2.11 10.94 -7.05
CA ASP A 434 -1.43 10.01 -6.15
C ASP A 434 -2.06 9.91 -4.76
N PHE A 435 -1.99 8.71 -4.16
CA PHE A 435 -2.43 8.35 -2.81
C PHE A 435 -1.25 8.25 -1.84
N VAL A 436 -0.32 9.14 -1.92
CA VAL A 436 0.82 9.13 -1.01
C VAL A 436 0.39 9.59 0.37
N SER A 437 0.66 8.80 1.41
CA SER A 437 0.40 9.17 2.80
C SER A 437 1.66 9.66 3.52
N THR A 438 1.49 10.09 4.78
CA THR A 438 2.62 10.24 5.70
C THR A 438 3.48 8.97 5.69
N PRO A 439 4.82 9.07 5.63
CA PRO A 439 5.67 7.88 5.58
C PRO A 439 5.36 6.91 6.72
N VAL A 440 5.06 5.68 6.37
CA VAL A 440 5.04 4.58 7.34
C VAL A 440 6.45 4.04 7.43
N ILE A 441 7.01 4.05 8.63
CA ILE A 441 8.37 3.55 8.89
C ILE A 441 8.29 2.39 9.84
N ASN A 442 9.00 1.32 9.49
CA ASN A 442 9.18 0.16 10.35
C ASN A 442 10.67 -0.26 10.31
N ALA A 443 11.35 -0.05 11.42
CA ALA A 443 12.75 -0.43 11.59
C ALA A 443 12.92 -1.93 11.84
N GLY A 444 11.84 -2.66 12.12
CA GLY A 444 11.83 -4.07 12.47
C GLY A 444 11.73 -4.33 13.97
N SER A 445 11.80 -5.62 14.33
CA SER A 445 11.69 -6.07 15.72
C SER A 445 12.99 -5.91 16.50
N ASN A 446 12.90 -5.86 17.83
CA ASN A 446 14.05 -5.82 18.72
C ASN A 446 14.87 -7.13 18.67
N PHE A 447 16.19 -7.03 18.84
CA PHE A 447 17.11 -8.16 18.79
C PHE A 447 18.01 -8.24 20.04
N THR A 448 18.51 -9.45 20.29
CA THR A 448 19.61 -9.69 21.24
C THR A 448 20.67 -10.54 20.54
N ILE A 449 21.92 -10.06 20.50
CA ILE A 449 23.06 -10.76 19.87
C ILE A 449 24.32 -10.60 20.70
N CYS A 450 25.37 -11.36 20.36
CA CYS A 450 26.71 -11.15 20.87
C CYS A 450 27.49 -10.13 20.03
N ALA A 451 28.48 -9.45 20.59
CA ALA A 451 29.26 -8.41 19.92
C ALA A 451 30.04 -8.88 18.68
N ASN A 452 30.28 -10.19 18.55
CA ASN A 452 30.94 -10.81 17.38
C ASN A 452 29.91 -11.25 16.29
N GLY A 453 28.62 -11.04 16.51
CA GLY A 453 27.56 -11.34 15.54
C GLY A 453 27.18 -10.13 14.71
N SER A 454 26.26 -10.32 13.77
CA SER A 454 25.61 -9.26 13.01
C SER A 454 24.12 -9.54 12.89
N ILE A 455 23.32 -8.50 12.64
CA ILE A 455 21.87 -8.64 12.40
C ILE A 455 21.52 -8.16 11.00
N ALA A 456 20.64 -8.90 10.33
CA ALA A 456 20.01 -8.46 9.10
C ALA A 456 18.86 -7.51 9.45
N LEU A 457 18.86 -6.34 8.81
CA LEU A 457 17.83 -5.33 8.92
C LEU A 457 16.98 -5.37 7.65
N ASN A 458 15.68 -5.51 7.79
CA ASN A 458 14.69 -5.48 6.72
C ASN A 458 13.68 -4.39 7.02
N ALA A 459 14.11 -3.14 6.90
CA ALA A 459 13.26 -1.99 7.15
C ALA A 459 12.22 -1.82 6.05
N GLN A 460 11.07 -1.32 6.42
CA GLN A 460 10.00 -0.97 5.50
C GLN A 460 9.74 0.53 5.58
N VAL A 461 9.59 1.14 4.42
CA VAL A 461 9.19 2.54 4.26
C VAL A 461 8.05 2.58 3.26
N GLY A 462 6.95 3.21 3.64
CA GLY A 462 5.79 3.42 2.79
C GLY A 462 5.32 4.86 2.85
N GLY A 463 4.34 5.23 2.03
CA GLY A 463 3.70 6.54 2.13
C GLY A 463 4.53 7.69 1.58
N GLY A 464 4.75 7.73 0.27
CA GLY A 464 5.33 8.86 -0.47
C GLY A 464 6.81 9.14 -0.30
N ASN A 465 7.41 8.69 0.76
CA ASN A 465 8.85 8.59 0.89
C ASN A 465 9.24 7.13 0.75
N ILE A 466 10.04 6.84 -0.25
CA ILE A 466 10.63 5.53 -0.47
C ILE A 466 12.03 5.44 0.12
N ASN A 467 12.54 6.53 0.67
CA ASN A 467 13.86 6.66 1.24
C ASN A 467 13.82 6.91 2.74
N ALA A 468 14.73 6.32 3.45
CA ALA A 468 14.99 6.60 4.85
C ALA A 468 16.49 6.50 5.14
N THR A 469 16.88 7.03 6.28
CA THR A 469 18.26 7.00 6.74
C THR A 469 18.33 6.36 8.11
N TRP A 470 19.21 5.37 8.24
CA TRP A 470 19.57 4.78 9.51
C TRP A 470 20.51 5.71 10.28
N SER A 471 20.32 5.74 11.58
CA SER A 471 21.27 6.32 12.53
C SER A 471 21.33 5.44 13.77
N THR A 472 22.38 5.57 14.57
CA THR A 472 22.54 4.80 15.79
C THR A 472 23.23 5.64 16.88
N ASN A 473 22.97 5.31 18.14
CA ASN A 473 23.77 5.75 19.27
C ASN A 473 24.92 4.78 19.57
N GLY A 474 25.05 3.69 18.81
CA GLY A 474 26.08 2.68 18.95
C GLY A 474 27.36 3.03 18.21
N TYR A 475 28.37 2.20 18.40
CA TYR A 475 29.72 2.29 17.83
C TYR A 475 29.93 1.29 16.67
N GLY A 476 28.91 0.51 16.33
CA GLY A 476 28.93 -0.45 15.22
C GLY A 476 28.75 0.21 13.86
N SER A 477 28.67 -0.59 12.80
CA SER A 477 28.59 -0.13 11.42
C SER A 477 27.42 -0.73 10.65
N PHE A 478 26.87 0.05 9.72
CA PHE A 478 25.91 -0.40 8.72
C PHE A 478 26.66 -0.80 7.43
N ASN A 479 26.67 -2.07 7.08
CA ASN A 479 27.48 -2.60 5.98
C ASN A 479 26.99 -2.16 4.60
N GLY A 480 25.69 -1.89 4.44
CA GLY A 480 25.07 -1.33 3.23
C GLY A 480 25.02 0.20 3.20
N GLY A 481 25.72 0.89 4.10
CA GLY A 481 25.60 2.35 4.29
C GLY A 481 24.30 2.73 5.03
N PHE A 482 24.10 4.04 5.22
CA PHE A 482 22.98 4.53 6.04
C PHE A 482 21.62 4.57 5.31
N THR A 483 21.59 4.42 3.98
CA THR A 483 20.38 4.57 3.16
C THR A 483 19.77 3.25 2.69
N ALA A 484 20.47 2.14 2.83
CA ALA A 484 19.95 0.83 2.44
C ALA A 484 18.90 0.34 3.44
N LEU A 485 17.68 0.07 2.96
CA LEU A 485 16.58 -0.45 3.78
C LEU A 485 16.82 -1.91 4.19
N THR A 486 17.28 -2.73 3.23
CA THR A 486 17.84 -4.06 3.53
C THR A 486 19.32 -3.87 3.83
N ASN A 487 19.72 -4.13 5.05
CA ASN A 487 21.07 -3.80 5.55
C ASN A 487 21.55 -4.87 6.51
N THR A 488 22.79 -4.76 6.94
CA THR A 488 23.36 -5.54 8.05
C THR A 488 24.02 -4.59 9.01
N TYR A 489 23.67 -4.66 10.27
CA TYR A 489 24.35 -3.94 11.33
C TYR A 489 25.31 -4.88 12.05
N THR A 490 26.59 -4.50 12.12
CA THR A 490 27.64 -5.21 12.86
C THR A 490 28.00 -4.36 14.07
N PRO A 491 27.65 -4.80 15.30
CA PRO A 491 27.98 -4.05 16.51
C PRO A 491 29.48 -4.04 16.80
N SER A 492 29.94 -3.02 17.50
CA SER A 492 31.26 -2.95 18.09
C SER A 492 31.25 -3.62 19.48
N GLN A 493 32.42 -4.01 19.97
CA GLN A 493 32.59 -4.47 21.36
C GLN A 493 32.15 -3.38 22.36
N LEU A 494 32.31 -2.10 22.03
CA LEU A 494 31.86 -0.98 22.88
C LEU A 494 30.33 -0.92 23.02
N ASP A 495 29.58 -1.50 22.10
CA ASP A 495 28.12 -1.53 22.15
C ASP A 495 27.59 -2.39 23.31
N THR A 496 28.42 -3.26 23.89
CA THR A 496 28.09 -4.02 25.11
C THR A 496 27.89 -3.13 26.34
N THR A 497 28.41 -1.90 26.30
CA THR A 497 28.25 -0.91 27.38
C THR A 497 26.92 -0.15 27.27
N LEU A 498 26.30 -0.13 26.09
CA LEU A 498 25.01 0.51 25.83
C LEU A 498 23.87 -0.49 26.07
N LYS A 499 22.82 -0.07 26.77
CA LYS A 499 21.68 -0.95 27.12
C LYS A 499 20.36 -0.22 26.94
N PRO A 500 19.69 -0.33 25.81
CA PRO A 500 20.08 -0.96 24.52
C PRO A 500 20.79 0.02 23.55
N VAL A 501 21.43 -0.53 22.52
CA VAL A 501 21.78 0.23 21.31
C VAL A 501 20.49 0.53 20.57
N LYS A 502 20.32 1.78 20.13
CA LYS A 502 19.19 2.23 19.34
C LYS A 502 19.60 2.31 17.86
N LEU A 503 18.91 1.54 17.01
CA LEU A 503 18.99 1.70 15.56
C LEU A 503 17.74 2.45 15.13
N ILE A 504 17.90 3.69 14.66
CA ILE A 504 16.80 4.62 14.36
C ILE A 504 16.70 4.77 12.86
N LEU A 505 15.56 4.42 12.31
CA LEU A 505 15.20 4.70 10.91
C LEU A 505 14.43 6.03 10.86
N THR A 506 14.88 6.94 10.01
CA THR A 506 14.25 8.27 9.81
C THR A 506 13.86 8.42 8.36
N SER A 507 12.58 8.76 8.08
CA SER A 507 12.13 9.01 6.71
C SER A 507 12.73 10.27 6.13
N ASN A 508 13.03 10.23 4.82
CA ASN A 508 13.51 11.36 4.06
C ASN A 508 12.53 11.67 2.92
N GLY A 509 12.14 12.94 2.77
CA GLY A 509 11.27 13.39 1.69
C GLY A 509 10.44 14.63 2.04
N PRO A 510 9.53 15.03 1.16
CA PRO A 510 8.72 16.25 1.34
C PRO A 510 7.65 16.14 2.43
N CYS A 511 7.34 14.92 2.88
CA CYS A 511 6.34 14.67 3.92
C CYS A 511 6.92 14.78 5.32
N PRO A 512 6.08 14.94 6.36
CA PRO A 512 6.56 15.02 7.74
C PRO A 512 7.50 13.86 8.07
N VAL A 513 8.65 14.20 8.65
CA VAL A 513 9.66 13.22 9.04
C VAL A 513 9.09 12.27 10.08
N GLN A 514 9.13 10.98 9.82
CA GLN A 514 8.78 9.92 10.74
C GLN A 514 10.03 9.16 11.18
N LYS A 515 9.99 8.61 12.40
CA LYS A 515 11.08 7.82 12.96
C LYS A 515 10.51 6.57 13.61
N ASP A 516 11.24 5.47 13.42
CA ASP A 516 11.03 4.25 14.18
C ASP A 516 12.36 3.73 14.73
N THR A 517 12.32 3.03 15.86
CA THR A 517 13.50 2.64 16.59
C THR A 517 13.46 1.14 16.93
N LEU A 518 14.43 0.43 16.42
CA LEU A 518 14.74 -0.94 16.82
C LEU A 518 15.74 -0.91 18.00
N LEU A 519 15.46 -1.66 19.04
CA LEU A 519 16.33 -1.82 20.19
C LEU A 519 17.17 -3.08 20.06
N LEU A 520 18.50 -2.92 20.13
CA LEU A 520 19.46 -4.01 20.03
C LEU A 520 20.19 -4.18 21.37
N SER A 521 20.00 -5.33 22.01
CA SER A 521 20.77 -5.72 23.18
C SER A 521 22.03 -6.48 22.75
N VAL A 522 23.18 -5.89 23.00
CA VAL A 522 24.48 -6.49 22.64
C VAL A 522 25.12 -7.10 23.89
N LYS A 523 25.32 -8.42 23.88
CA LYS A 523 26.06 -9.13 24.94
C LYS A 523 27.54 -9.16 24.59
N PRO A 524 28.44 -9.17 25.60
CA PRO A 524 29.87 -9.38 25.33
C PRO A 524 30.11 -10.67 24.54
N SER A 525 31.15 -10.69 23.72
CA SER A 525 31.57 -11.94 23.05
C SER A 525 31.89 -13.03 24.09
N PRO A 526 31.58 -14.30 23.81
CA PRO A 526 32.00 -15.38 24.68
C PRO A 526 33.53 -15.41 24.81
N LEU A 527 33.99 -15.54 26.04
CA LEU A 527 35.40 -15.81 26.35
C LEU A 527 35.51 -17.28 26.80
N VAL A 528 36.21 -18.05 26.01
CA VAL A 528 36.43 -19.48 26.26
C VAL A 528 37.86 -19.71 26.72
N ASN A 529 38.02 -20.43 27.84
CA ASN A 529 39.33 -20.88 28.35
C ASN A 529 39.29 -22.38 28.51
N ALA A 530 40.10 -23.10 27.78
CA ALA A 530 40.26 -24.55 27.84
C ALA A 530 41.28 -25.00 28.94
N SER A 531 41.81 -24.03 29.73
CA SER A 531 42.86 -24.25 30.69
C SER A 531 44.24 -24.51 30.03
N VAL A 532 45.18 -25.01 30.81
CA VAL A 532 46.57 -25.26 30.37
C VAL A 532 46.75 -26.66 29.82
N ASN A 533 47.75 -26.86 28.97
CA ASN A 533 48.15 -28.18 28.49
C ASN A 533 48.60 -29.06 29.68
N GLN A 534 48.20 -30.31 29.67
CA GLN A 534 48.53 -31.28 30.70
C GLN A 534 49.37 -32.42 30.12
N ILE A 535 50.28 -32.96 30.95
CA ILE A 535 51.05 -34.12 30.59
C ILE A 535 50.73 -35.21 31.65
N VAL A 536 50.32 -36.37 31.17
CA VAL A 536 49.97 -37.52 32.01
C VAL A 536 50.71 -38.75 31.54
N CYS A 537 50.95 -39.68 32.47
CA CYS A 537 51.61 -40.94 32.13
C CYS A 537 50.62 -41.92 31.49
N GLY A 538 51.03 -42.69 30.51
CA GLY A 538 50.18 -43.64 29.78
C GLY A 538 49.51 -44.71 30.65
N ASN A 539 50.07 -45.04 31.80
CA ASN A 539 49.50 -45.96 32.81
C ASN A 539 48.49 -45.31 33.77
N ASN A 540 48.40 -43.97 33.76
CA ASN A 540 47.39 -43.17 34.47
C ASN A 540 47.04 -41.96 33.65
N SER A 541 46.37 -42.22 32.57
CA SER A 541 46.16 -41.23 31.49
C SER A 541 44.91 -40.34 31.63
N THR A 542 44.17 -40.44 32.73
CA THR A 542 43.02 -39.62 33.01
C THR A 542 43.39 -38.15 33.13
N VAL A 543 42.73 -37.27 32.37
CA VAL A 543 42.95 -35.83 32.38
C VAL A 543 41.72 -35.14 32.95
N THR A 544 41.88 -34.42 34.06
CA THR A 544 40.81 -33.58 34.62
C THR A 544 40.85 -32.23 33.93
N LEU A 545 39.74 -31.90 33.27
CA LEU A 545 39.57 -30.62 32.54
C LEU A 545 39.17 -29.53 33.53
N ASN A 546 39.53 -28.31 33.22
CA ASN A 546 39.16 -27.12 33.99
C ASN A 546 38.82 -25.95 33.03
N GLY A 547 37.85 -26.21 32.19
CA GLY A 547 37.40 -25.22 31.23
C GLY A 547 36.50 -24.14 31.83
N SER A 548 36.40 -23.03 31.16
CA SER A 548 35.41 -22.00 31.50
C SER A 548 34.92 -21.28 30.26
N VAL A 549 33.65 -20.88 30.32
CA VAL A 549 33.01 -20.01 29.31
C VAL A 549 32.33 -18.86 30.05
N THR A 550 32.68 -17.62 29.67
CA THR A 550 32.16 -16.41 30.29
C THR A 550 31.76 -15.40 29.21
N GLY A 551 31.13 -14.28 29.57
CA GLY A 551 30.71 -13.26 28.65
C GLY A 551 29.31 -13.50 28.09
N GLY A 552 29.14 -13.56 26.77
CA GLY A 552 27.84 -13.68 26.09
C GLY A 552 27.24 -15.10 26.14
N ALA A 553 28.02 -16.10 26.45
CA ALA A 553 27.61 -17.48 26.66
C ALA A 553 28.07 -17.98 28.04
N THR A 554 27.33 -18.93 28.59
CA THR A 554 27.66 -19.60 29.90
C THR A 554 27.73 -21.11 29.76
N THR A 555 27.52 -21.63 28.55
CA THR A 555 27.56 -23.06 28.22
C THR A 555 28.62 -23.34 27.17
N GLY A 556 29.09 -24.55 27.09
CA GLY A 556 30.08 -24.99 26.12
C GLY A 556 30.17 -26.52 26.05
N ILE A 557 30.81 -26.99 24.99
CA ILE A 557 30.98 -28.40 24.70
C ILE A 557 32.46 -28.71 24.46
N TRP A 558 32.98 -29.70 25.15
CA TRP A 558 34.27 -30.29 24.84
C TRP A 558 34.17 -31.25 23.65
N THR A 559 35.13 -31.18 22.77
CA THR A 559 35.33 -32.12 21.68
C THR A 559 36.78 -32.62 21.69
N SER A 560 37.00 -33.86 21.27
CA SER A 560 38.33 -34.46 21.14
C SER A 560 38.66 -34.71 19.67
N MET A 561 39.90 -34.51 19.27
CA MET A 561 40.43 -35.00 18.01
C MET A 561 40.94 -36.46 18.12
N GLY A 562 40.88 -37.03 19.32
CA GLY A 562 41.15 -38.46 19.59
C GLY A 562 39.85 -39.27 19.71
N THR A 563 40.01 -40.53 20.14
CA THR A 563 38.93 -41.51 20.30
C THR A 563 38.55 -41.82 21.74
N GLY A 564 39.08 -41.07 22.70
CA GLY A 564 38.76 -41.18 24.12
C GLY A 564 37.38 -40.63 24.47
N THR A 565 36.99 -40.71 25.74
CA THR A 565 35.65 -40.36 26.22
C THR A 565 35.69 -39.31 27.35
N PHE A 566 34.60 -38.57 27.49
CA PHE A 566 34.40 -37.59 28.56
C PHE A 566 33.45 -38.16 29.64
N SER A 567 33.74 -37.89 30.91
CA SER A 567 32.88 -38.26 32.04
C SER A 567 32.78 -37.09 33.04
N PRO A 568 31.59 -36.77 33.57
CA PRO A 568 30.27 -37.39 33.30
C PRO A 568 29.70 -37.08 31.92
N ALA A 569 30.02 -35.92 31.32
CA ALA A 569 29.58 -35.52 30.00
C ALA A 569 30.54 -34.47 29.41
N ASN A 570 30.59 -34.38 28.11
CA ASN A 570 31.40 -33.38 27.41
C ASN A 570 30.87 -31.93 27.53
N THR A 571 29.67 -31.75 28.10
CA THR A 571 29.11 -30.44 28.45
C THR A 571 29.54 -29.94 29.83
N THR A 572 30.20 -30.78 30.62
CA THR A 572 30.72 -30.44 31.95
C THR A 572 32.10 -29.81 31.81
N PHE A 573 32.29 -28.57 32.29
CA PHE A 573 33.55 -27.84 32.14
C PHE A 573 34.73 -28.52 32.89
N THR A 574 34.43 -29.18 33.98
CA THR A 574 35.38 -29.93 34.84
C THR A 574 35.33 -31.44 34.60
N ALA A 575 34.88 -31.87 33.42
CA ALA A 575 34.87 -33.28 33.05
C ALA A 575 36.27 -33.90 33.10
N SER A 576 36.34 -35.22 33.28
CA SER A 576 37.55 -35.97 33.03
C SER A 576 37.53 -36.55 31.63
N TYR A 577 38.65 -36.42 30.94
CA TYR A 577 38.86 -37.08 29.65
C TYR A 577 39.66 -38.36 29.86
N TYR A 578 39.17 -39.45 29.31
CA TYR A 578 39.80 -40.77 29.35
C TYR A 578 40.35 -41.10 27.97
N PRO A 579 41.65 -40.91 27.73
CA PRO A 579 42.25 -41.24 26.45
C PRO A 579 42.09 -42.73 26.13
N SER A 580 41.83 -43.03 24.86
CA SER A 580 41.83 -44.41 24.37
C SER A 580 43.25 -44.97 24.21
N SER A 581 43.36 -46.26 23.94
CA SER A 581 44.65 -46.88 23.60
C SER A 581 45.27 -46.26 22.34
N ALA A 582 44.43 -45.82 21.39
CA ALA A 582 44.89 -45.11 20.17
C ALA A 582 45.42 -43.72 20.51
N ASP A 583 44.80 -42.99 21.43
CA ASP A 583 45.25 -41.66 21.87
C ASP A 583 46.59 -41.77 22.61
N THR A 584 46.72 -42.82 23.45
CA THR A 584 47.98 -43.09 24.19
C THR A 584 49.12 -43.47 23.25
N ALA A 585 48.83 -44.27 22.21
CA ALA A 585 49.81 -44.65 21.20
C ALA A 585 50.21 -43.45 20.31
N ALA A 586 49.31 -42.49 20.06
CA ALA A 586 49.59 -41.26 19.33
C ALA A 586 50.43 -40.24 20.12
N GLY A 587 50.56 -40.43 21.46
CA GLY A 587 51.39 -39.62 22.34
C GLY A 587 50.84 -38.22 22.65
N SER A 588 49.77 -37.78 22.01
CA SER A 588 49.06 -36.53 22.29
C SER A 588 47.64 -36.51 21.72
N VAL A 589 46.74 -35.79 22.38
CA VAL A 589 45.38 -35.54 21.90
C VAL A 589 45.01 -34.06 22.10
N LYS A 590 44.36 -33.47 21.12
CA LYS A 590 43.85 -32.11 21.22
C LYS A 590 42.40 -32.14 21.70
N LEU A 591 42.15 -31.45 22.82
CA LEU A 591 40.83 -31.23 23.38
C LEU A 591 40.42 -29.77 23.10
N ILE A 592 39.24 -29.57 22.63
CA ILE A 592 38.74 -28.25 22.21
C ILE A 592 37.45 -27.94 22.99
N LEU A 593 37.43 -26.80 23.69
CA LEU A 593 36.22 -26.27 24.29
C LEU A 593 35.60 -25.23 23.36
N THR A 594 34.34 -25.43 23.00
CA THR A 594 33.58 -24.51 22.17
C THR A 594 32.39 -23.96 22.97
N SER A 595 32.18 -22.64 22.98
CA SER A 595 30.98 -22.01 23.57
C SER A 595 29.73 -22.36 22.78
N THR A 596 28.59 -22.50 23.47
CA THR A 596 27.28 -22.82 22.87
C THR A 596 26.19 -21.83 23.29
#